data_ab937c99f87bdb0d51a567cd6daba493
#
_entry.id   ab937c99f87bdb0d51a567cd6daba493
#
_cell.length_a   1.000
_cell.length_b   1.000
_cell.length_c   1.000
_cell.angle_alpha   90.00
_cell.angle_beta   90.00
_cell.angle_gamma   90.00
#
_symmetry.space_group_name_H-M   'P 1'
#
loop_
_entity.id
_entity.type
_entity.pdbx_description
1 polymer ?
#
loop_
_entity_poly.entity_id
_entity_poly.type
_entity_poly.pdbx_seq_one_letter_code
_entity_poly.pdbx_strand_id
1 'polypeptide(L)'
;MNNILTDAINNAVATETVSEIPIVPPTGQVVPLDSSPPTPPVPPTATKGVLVNKLAVNIKGLDEKAVLISVKRNMYSPYKLDQEESKKYGAGNVNKHLFEGRDNRVKDTISRFTDVYTYVKDNTVPWTTGVDMLNIDHYMEFTSGLRQRVDSAYKAVDTLCLFWDEEVKADLDRLTQISIAKGKPNLANANDYPEVDELRSKFGINIRYMPVPTTGDFRVGISDEDKDSLQQQLNDAEVNANQHVLQSMIEPMQRAIAKLSVPIGTDGSVFRDTLVDNLVEVSERMNKINISDDAMMQGQIDDLRDLISSYSSEMGKDLLRSHQGAREKAVTKIDELVRNMTGLV
;
A
#
# COMPACT_ATOMS: atom_id res chain seq x y z
N MET A 1 -54.57 -3.40 -30.05
CA MET A 1 -55.15 -3.89 -28.80
C MET A 1 -54.54 -3.07 -27.68
N ASN A 2 -55.32 -2.15 -27.23
CA ASN A 2 -54.98 -1.06 -26.29
C ASN A 2 -55.22 -1.47 -24.84
N ASN A 3 -54.52 -0.73 -23.94
CA ASN A 3 -54.93 -0.48 -22.56
C ASN A 3 -54.84 -1.62 -21.54
N ILE A 4 -53.68 -1.72 -20.87
CA ILE A 4 -53.59 -2.21 -19.46
C ILE A 4 -52.44 -1.51 -18.69
N LEU A 5 -52.07 -0.33 -19.04
CA LEU A 5 -50.93 0.35 -18.36
C LEU A 5 -51.28 1.75 -17.81
N THR A 6 -52.53 2.10 -17.69
CA THR A 6 -52.95 3.45 -17.26
C THR A 6 -53.74 3.48 -15.93
N ASP A 7 -54.09 2.33 -15.35
CA ASP A 7 -54.94 2.30 -14.14
C ASP A 7 -54.20 2.06 -12.81
N ALA A 8 -52.84 2.05 -12.78
CA ALA A 8 -52.08 1.79 -11.56
C ALA A 8 -51.47 3.05 -10.88
N ILE A 9 -51.75 4.25 -11.39
CA ILE A 9 -51.12 5.49 -10.86
C ILE A 9 -52.09 6.42 -10.07
N ASN A 10 -53.36 6.13 -10.05
CA ASN A 10 -54.33 7.06 -9.48
C ASN A 10 -55.01 6.64 -8.16
N ASN A 11 -54.39 5.79 -7.33
CA ASN A 11 -55.01 5.41 -6.06
C ASN A 11 -54.06 5.31 -4.89
N ALA A 12 -53.41 6.44 -4.52
CA ALA A 12 -52.70 6.54 -3.24
C ALA A 12 -52.56 8.02 -2.80
N VAL A 13 -53.70 8.72 -2.70
CA VAL A 13 -53.80 9.97 -1.92
C VAL A 13 -55.08 9.85 -1.07
N ALA A 14 -54.92 9.43 0.16
CA ALA A 14 -55.94 9.58 1.22
C ALA A 14 -55.24 9.90 2.54
N THR A 15 -55.22 11.17 2.86
CA THR A 15 -55.47 11.80 4.17
C THR A 15 -55.29 10.94 5.43
N GLU A 16 -54.25 11.23 6.20
CA GLU A 16 -54.29 10.99 7.65
C GLU A 16 -54.22 12.32 8.40
N THR A 17 -55.23 12.53 9.21
CA THR A 17 -55.51 13.68 10.07
C THR A 17 -54.59 13.66 11.29
N VAL A 18 -53.92 14.80 11.52
CA VAL A 18 -53.16 15.10 12.73
C VAL A 18 -54.13 15.31 13.91
N SER A 19 -53.98 14.50 14.97
CA SER A 19 -54.62 14.76 16.27
C SER A 19 -53.62 15.48 17.19
N GLU A 20 -53.98 16.69 17.56
CA GLU A 20 -53.30 17.56 18.55
C GLU A 20 -53.40 16.90 19.94
N ILE A 21 -52.24 16.82 20.63
CA ILE A 21 -52.10 16.48 22.06
C ILE A 21 -51.75 17.76 22.79
N PRO A 22 -52.50 18.15 23.88
CA PRO A 22 -52.26 19.40 24.57
C PRO A 22 -51.00 19.40 25.46
N ILE A 23 -50.22 20.45 25.33
CA ILE A 23 -49.00 20.74 26.13
C ILE A 23 -49.42 21.26 27.50
N VAL A 24 -49.05 20.54 28.56
CA VAL A 24 -49.03 21.00 29.96
C VAL A 24 -47.62 21.38 30.36
N PRO A 25 -47.33 22.57 30.85
CA PRO A 25 -46.03 22.92 31.31
C PRO A 25 -45.78 22.45 32.75
N PRO A 26 -44.64 21.80 33.06
CA PRO A 26 -44.22 21.64 34.45
C PRO A 26 -43.34 22.83 34.86
N THR A 27 -43.79 23.53 35.87
CA THR A 27 -42.98 24.41 36.72
C THR A 27 -42.04 23.57 37.58
N GLY A 28 -40.76 23.89 37.59
CA GLY A 28 -39.87 23.40 38.63
C GLY A 28 -38.38 23.35 38.29
N GLN A 29 -37.66 24.30 38.81
CA GLN A 29 -36.24 24.32 39.17
C GLN A 29 -35.20 24.03 38.11
N VAL A 30 -34.51 25.08 37.69
CA VAL A 30 -33.27 25.10 36.95
C VAL A 30 -32.14 24.68 37.90
N VAL A 31 -31.62 23.47 37.71
CA VAL A 31 -30.28 23.07 38.20
C VAL A 31 -29.36 23.13 36.99
N PRO A 32 -28.23 23.83 37.03
CA PRO A 32 -27.29 23.81 35.91
C PRO A 32 -26.62 22.47 35.87
N LEU A 33 -26.98 21.60 34.90
CA LEU A 33 -26.25 20.41 34.58
C LEU A 33 -25.16 20.78 33.57
N ASP A 34 -23.97 21.03 34.11
CA ASP A 34 -22.75 21.03 33.34
C ASP A 34 -22.43 19.58 33.05
N SER A 35 -22.90 19.07 31.91
CA SER A 35 -22.56 17.77 31.37
C SER A 35 -22.29 17.90 29.88
N SER A 36 -21.12 18.48 29.59
CA SER A 36 -20.45 18.17 28.32
C SER A 36 -20.16 16.68 28.29
N PRO A 37 -20.51 15.94 27.21
CA PRO A 37 -20.14 14.54 27.12
C PRO A 37 -18.62 14.42 27.18
N PRO A 38 -18.07 13.38 27.85
CA PRO A 38 -16.63 13.19 27.92
C PRO A 38 -16.08 13.12 26.49
N THR A 39 -15.20 14.03 26.19
CA THR A 39 -14.44 14.05 24.94
C THR A 39 -13.75 12.69 24.82
N PRO A 40 -13.93 11.94 23.72
CA PRO A 40 -13.18 10.70 23.54
C PRO A 40 -11.68 11.01 23.66
N PRO A 41 -10.88 10.11 24.24
CA PRO A 41 -9.44 10.33 24.39
C PRO A 41 -8.88 10.61 22.99
N VAL A 42 -8.34 11.81 22.83
CA VAL A 42 -7.59 12.19 21.62
C VAL A 42 -6.47 11.15 21.51
N PRO A 43 -6.38 10.39 20.39
CA PRO A 43 -5.24 9.51 20.18
C PRO A 43 -3.99 10.39 20.31
N PRO A 44 -2.88 9.87 20.90
CA PRO A 44 -1.68 10.66 21.04
C PRO A 44 -1.32 11.22 19.69
N THR A 45 -1.37 12.53 19.59
CA THR A 45 -0.93 13.27 18.40
C THR A 45 0.51 12.86 18.22
N ALA A 46 0.75 11.93 17.29
CA ALA A 46 2.10 11.65 16.86
C ALA A 46 2.68 13.02 16.51
N THR A 47 3.80 13.35 17.12
CA THR A 47 4.55 14.58 16.88
C THR A 47 5.08 14.54 15.44
N LYS A 48 4.15 14.65 14.48
CA LYS A 48 4.42 14.84 13.07
C LYS A 48 4.54 16.34 12.87
N GLY A 49 5.73 16.85 12.86
CA GLY A 49 5.80 18.22 12.40
C GLY A 49 7.00 19.09 12.72
N VAL A 50 8.04 18.58 13.38
CA VAL A 50 9.14 19.50 13.75
C VAL A 50 10.48 19.16 13.08
N LEU A 51 10.60 17.99 12.42
CA LEU A 51 11.93 17.49 12.02
C LEU A 51 12.26 17.59 10.51
N VAL A 52 11.37 18.08 9.68
CA VAL A 52 11.58 18.07 8.22
C VAL A 52 12.10 19.38 7.65
N ASN A 53 12.19 20.44 8.43
CA ASN A 53 12.48 21.79 7.92
C ASN A 53 13.95 22.10 7.62
N LYS A 54 14.91 21.20 7.85
CA LYS A 54 16.32 21.45 7.50
C LYS A 54 16.87 20.66 6.32
N LEU A 55 16.24 19.57 5.96
CA LEU A 55 16.49 18.85 4.72
C LEU A 55 15.36 19.15 3.72
N ALA A 56 15.16 20.42 3.41
CA ALA A 56 14.51 20.78 2.17
C ALA A 56 15.50 20.42 1.05
N VAL A 57 15.48 19.16 0.63
CA VAL A 57 16.15 18.75 -0.60
C VAL A 57 15.43 19.52 -1.70
N ASN A 58 16.03 20.64 -2.11
CA ASN A 58 15.51 21.50 -3.15
C ASN A 58 15.85 20.82 -4.48
N ILE A 59 14.98 19.95 -4.95
CA ILE A 59 15.15 19.27 -6.24
C ILE A 59 14.78 20.29 -7.33
N LYS A 60 15.69 21.19 -7.63
CA LYS A 60 15.58 22.06 -8.81
C LYS A 60 15.74 21.21 -10.06
N GLY A 61 14.86 21.42 -11.05
CA GLY A 61 14.89 20.66 -12.30
C GLY A 61 14.34 19.24 -12.17
N LEU A 62 13.34 19.03 -11.34
CA LEU A 62 12.70 17.72 -11.16
C LEU A 62 12.12 17.19 -12.47
N ASP A 63 11.67 18.07 -13.34
CA ASP A 63 11.17 17.79 -14.70
C ASP A 63 12.24 17.21 -15.64
N GLU A 64 13.52 17.53 -15.39
CA GLU A 64 14.66 16.97 -16.12
C GLU A 64 15.19 15.66 -15.53
N LYS A 65 14.94 15.41 -14.23
CA LYS A 65 15.51 14.31 -13.46
C LYS A 65 14.55 13.16 -13.18
N ALA A 66 13.27 13.36 -13.41
CA ALA A 66 12.25 12.39 -13.10
C ALA A 66 11.20 12.25 -14.18
N VAL A 67 10.57 11.08 -14.21
CA VAL A 67 9.38 10.79 -14.99
C VAL A 67 8.31 10.20 -14.07
N LEU A 68 7.07 10.60 -14.26
CA LEU A 68 5.95 10.04 -13.52
C LEU A 68 5.48 8.74 -14.16
N ILE A 69 5.16 7.77 -13.32
CA ILE A 69 4.62 6.47 -13.74
C ILE A 69 3.33 6.17 -12.99
N SER A 70 2.33 5.70 -13.70
CA SER A 70 1.11 5.14 -13.10
C SER A 70 0.95 3.69 -13.55
N VAL A 71 0.82 2.77 -12.59
CA VAL A 71 0.60 1.35 -12.86
C VAL A 71 -0.71 0.93 -12.24
N LYS A 72 -1.67 0.54 -13.09
CA LYS A 72 -2.94 -0.04 -12.68
C LYS A 72 -2.95 -1.50 -13.03
N ARG A 73 -3.39 -2.34 -12.09
CA ARG A 73 -3.54 -3.77 -12.29
C ARG A 73 -4.96 -4.22 -12.01
N ASN A 74 -5.45 -5.11 -12.83
CA ASN A 74 -6.67 -5.88 -12.58
C ASN A 74 -6.28 -7.33 -12.37
N MET A 75 -6.93 -8.00 -11.44
CA MET A 75 -6.67 -9.41 -11.13
C MET A 75 -7.98 -10.13 -10.84
N TYR A 76 -8.02 -11.41 -11.14
CA TYR A 76 -9.09 -12.28 -10.69
C TYR A 76 -9.16 -12.29 -9.15
N SER A 77 -10.35 -12.13 -8.62
CA SER A 77 -10.62 -12.25 -7.18
C SER A 77 -11.17 -13.63 -6.86
N PRO A 78 -10.48 -14.45 -6.06
CA PRO A 78 -10.94 -15.78 -5.68
C PRO A 78 -12.01 -15.76 -4.56
N TYR A 79 -12.57 -14.59 -4.24
CA TYR A 79 -13.61 -14.46 -3.24
C TYR A 79 -14.98 -14.44 -3.88
N LYS A 80 -15.90 -15.26 -3.38
CA LYS A 80 -17.30 -15.30 -3.78
C LYS A 80 -18.22 -15.20 -2.56
N LEU A 81 -19.32 -14.47 -2.72
CA LEU A 81 -20.30 -14.34 -1.68
C LEU A 81 -20.95 -15.71 -1.39
N ASP A 82 -20.91 -16.14 -0.15
CA ASP A 82 -21.69 -17.27 0.34
C ASP A 82 -23.07 -16.75 0.76
N GLN A 83 -24.05 -16.94 -0.12
CA GLN A 83 -25.41 -16.43 0.10
C GLN A 83 -26.15 -17.14 1.25
N GLU A 84 -25.87 -18.42 1.47
CA GLU A 84 -26.53 -19.20 2.52
C GLU A 84 -26.01 -18.81 3.90
N GLU A 85 -24.71 -18.77 4.08
CA GLU A 85 -24.10 -18.32 5.35
C GLU A 85 -24.41 -16.84 5.60
N SER A 86 -24.40 -15.98 4.58
CA SER A 86 -24.75 -14.56 4.71
C SER A 86 -26.20 -14.35 5.20
N LYS A 87 -27.15 -15.14 4.72
CA LYS A 87 -28.55 -15.11 5.18
C LYS A 87 -28.69 -15.60 6.63
N LYS A 88 -27.90 -16.61 7.03
CA LYS A 88 -27.96 -17.21 8.35
C LYS A 88 -27.48 -16.27 9.45
N TYR A 89 -26.45 -15.46 9.18
CA TYR A 89 -25.90 -14.54 10.16
C TYR A 89 -26.58 -13.16 10.20
N GLY A 90 -27.50 -12.88 9.25
CA GLY A 90 -28.37 -11.69 9.29
C GLY A 90 -27.69 -10.32 9.21
N ALA A 91 -26.37 -10.25 9.21
CA ALA A 91 -25.60 -9.02 9.15
C ALA A 91 -24.23 -9.28 8.52
N GLY A 92 -24.04 -8.78 7.33
CA GLY A 92 -22.75 -8.79 6.65
C GLY A 92 -22.62 -9.87 5.55
N ASN A 93 -21.71 -9.61 4.63
CA ASN A 93 -21.39 -10.52 3.54
C ASN A 93 -20.37 -11.56 4.04
N VAL A 94 -20.73 -12.82 4.05
CA VAL A 94 -19.80 -13.93 4.26
C VAL A 94 -19.26 -14.35 2.90
N ASN A 95 -17.94 -14.30 2.73
CA ASN A 95 -17.31 -14.72 1.50
C ASN A 95 -16.69 -16.11 1.65
N LYS A 96 -16.91 -16.98 0.67
CA LYS A 96 -16.14 -18.20 0.52
C LYS A 96 -14.87 -17.91 -0.29
N HIS A 97 -13.77 -18.52 0.12
CA HIS A 97 -12.50 -18.41 -0.55
C HIS A 97 -12.29 -19.60 -1.48
N LEU A 98 -12.21 -19.31 -2.78
CA LEU A 98 -11.87 -20.30 -3.79
C LEU A 98 -10.35 -20.51 -3.82
N PHE A 99 -9.90 -21.71 -4.17
CA PHE A 99 -8.47 -22.05 -4.28
C PHE A 99 -7.66 -21.89 -2.98
N GLU A 100 -8.34 -21.95 -1.82
CA GLU A 100 -7.67 -21.84 -0.51
C GLU A 100 -6.90 -23.12 -0.14
N GLY A 101 -5.87 -22.97 0.66
CA GLY A 101 -5.23 -24.08 1.40
C GLY A 101 -4.15 -24.85 0.66
N ARG A 102 -3.89 -24.61 -0.63
CA ARG A 102 -2.83 -25.25 -1.40
C ARG A 102 -2.16 -24.25 -2.34
N ASP A 103 -0.95 -24.58 -2.76
CA ASP A 103 -0.32 -23.89 -3.88
C ASP A 103 -1.04 -24.30 -5.18
N ASN A 104 -1.42 -23.32 -5.97
CA ASN A 104 -2.13 -23.49 -7.22
C ASN A 104 -1.76 -22.36 -8.20
N ARG A 105 -2.10 -22.58 -9.48
CA ARG A 105 -1.77 -21.61 -10.55
C ARG A 105 -2.48 -20.26 -10.38
N VAL A 106 -3.63 -20.23 -9.72
CA VAL A 106 -4.35 -18.97 -9.42
C VAL A 106 -3.51 -18.11 -8.49
N LYS A 107 -3.00 -18.68 -7.39
CA LYS A 107 -2.14 -17.97 -6.44
C LYS A 107 -0.83 -17.52 -7.07
N ASP A 108 -0.19 -18.39 -7.86
CA ASP A 108 1.04 -18.02 -8.58
C ASP A 108 0.78 -16.85 -9.52
N THR A 109 -0.29 -16.88 -10.31
CA THR A 109 -0.65 -15.80 -11.23
C THR A 109 -0.89 -14.48 -10.46
N ILE A 110 -1.67 -14.50 -9.38
CA ILE A 110 -1.91 -13.32 -8.53
C ILE A 110 -0.60 -12.81 -7.93
N SER A 111 0.29 -13.70 -7.51
CA SER A 111 1.61 -13.35 -6.99
C SER A 111 2.46 -12.63 -8.03
N ARG A 112 2.49 -13.11 -9.30
CA ARG A 112 3.22 -12.45 -10.39
C ARG A 112 2.70 -11.03 -10.68
N PHE A 113 1.39 -10.84 -10.66
CA PHE A 113 0.80 -9.49 -10.79
C PHE A 113 1.12 -8.60 -9.59
N THR A 114 1.23 -9.18 -8.41
CA THR A 114 1.65 -8.45 -7.20
C THR A 114 3.11 -8.06 -7.26
N ASP A 115 3.99 -8.95 -7.77
CA ASP A 115 5.42 -8.68 -7.97
C ASP A 115 5.65 -7.47 -8.90
N VAL A 116 4.88 -7.35 -9.98
CA VAL A 116 4.93 -6.15 -10.84
C VAL A 116 4.70 -4.86 -10.04
N TYR A 117 3.67 -4.84 -9.20
CA TYR A 117 3.34 -3.68 -8.39
C TYR A 117 4.39 -3.40 -7.31
N THR A 118 4.86 -4.44 -6.65
CA THR A 118 5.92 -4.35 -5.63
C THR A 118 7.20 -3.80 -6.25
N TYR A 119 7.60 -4.32 -7.42
CA TYR A 119 8.76 -3.82 -8.13
C TYR A 119 8.68 -2.32 -8.44
N VAL A 120 7.52 -1.84 -8.88
CA VAL A 120 7.32 -0.40 -9.10
C VAL A 120 7.51 0.36 -7.79
N LYS A 121 6.86 -0.07 -6.70
CA LYS A 121 6.97 0.60 -5.40
C LYS A 121 8.37 0.59 -4.81
N ASP A 122 9.16 -0.44 -5.10
CA ASP A 122 10.55 -0.55 -4.62
C ASP A 122 11.53 0.33 -5.38
N ASN A 123 11.20 0.72 -6.61
CA ASN A 123 12.09 1.51 -7.48
C ASN A 123 11.57 2.93 -7.78
N THR A 124 10.50 3.36 -7.14
CA THR A 124 9.89 4.67 -7.35
C THR A 124 9.52 5.34 -6.02
N VAL A 125 9.24 6.63 -6.08
CA VAL A 125 8.78 7.43 -4.95
C VAL A 125 7.33 7.84 -5.17
N PRO A 126 6.43 7.73 -4.19
CA PRO A 126 5.07 8.23 -4.32
C PRO A 126 5.05 9.73 -4.67
N TRP A 127 4.33 10.09 -5.74
CA TRP A 127 4.09 11.48 -6.13
C TRP A 127 2.70 11.95 -5.68
N THR A 128 1.69 11.28 -6.20
CA THR A 128 0.30 11.45 -5.76
C THR A 128 -0.41 10.10 -5.76
N THR A 129 -1.69 10.05 -5.35
CA THR A 129 -2.45 8.80 -5.32
C THR A 129 -2.45 8.10 -6.69
N GLY A 130 -1.82 6.93 -6.74
CA GLY A 130 -1.75 6.10 -7.95
C GLY A 130 -0.75 6.55 -9.01
N VAL A 131 0.11 7.53 -8.67
CA VAL A 131 1.21 8.01 -9.51
C VAL A 131 2.47 8.03 -8.67
N ASP A 132 3.52 7.45 -9.20
CA ASP A 132 4.84 7.40 -8.59
C ASP A 132 5.85 8.12 -9.47
N MET A 133 6.96 8.54 -8.88
CA MET A 133 8.04 9.26 -9.53
C MET A 133 9.25 8.34 -9.66
N LEU A 134 9.78 8.22 -10.87
CA LEU A 134 10.93 7.41 -11.24
C LEU A 134 12.12 8.32 -11.55
N ASN A 135 13.28 8.03 -10.96
CA ASN A 135 14.53 8.68 -11.32
C ASN A 135 14.92 8.33 -12.77
N ILE A 136 15.20 9.35 -13.59
CA ILE A 136 15.51 9.20 -15.01
C ILE A 136 16.80 8.40 -15.23
N ASP A 137 17.79 8.51 -14.35
CA ASP A 137 19.05 7.80 -14.44
C ASP A 137 18.87 6.27 -14.37
N HIS A 138 17.81 5.81 -13.67
CA HIS A 138 17.46 4.41 -13.55
C HIS A 138 16.38 3.94 -14.53
N TYR A 139 15.91 4.82 -15.42
CA TYR A 139 14.80 4.54 -16.35
C TYR A 139 15.01 3.28 -17.19
N MET A 140 16.19 3.09 -17.76
CA MET A 140 16.46 1.95 -18.65
C MET A 140 16.49 0.62 -17.89
N GLU A 141 17.14 0.58 -16.72
CA GLU A 141 17.16 -0.59 -15.83
C GLU A 141 15.75 -0.92 -15.36
N PHE A 142 15.04 0.10 -14.87
CA PHE A 142 13.67 -0.03 -14.37
C PHE A 142 12.72 -0.57 -15.44
N THR A 143 12.71 0.03 -16.63
CA THR A 143 11.79 -0.40 -17.70
C THR A 143 12.08 -1.80 -18.22
N SER A 144 13.36 -2.21 -18.23
CA SER A 144 13.76 -3.58 -18.57
C SER A 144 13.24 -4.57 -17.53
N GLY A 145 13.49 -4.30 -16.25
CA GLY A 145 13.03 -5.15 -15.13
C GLY A 145 11.50 -5.20 -15.02
N LEU A 146 10.82 -4.09 -15.27
CA LEU A 146 9.36 -4.03 -15.29
C LEU A 146 8.78 -4.88 -16.42
N ARG A 147 9.33 -4.77 -17.64
CA ARG A 147 8.90 -5.57 -18.81
C ARG A 147 9.04 -7.07 -18.53
N GLN A 148 10.17 -7.49 -17.97
CA GLN A 148 10.40 -8.89 -17.64
C GLN A 148 9.34 -9.45 -16.66
N ARG A 149 8.94 -8.66 -15.66
CA ARG A 149 7.90 -9.05 -14.69
C ARG A 149 6.51 -9.09 -15.32
N VAL A 150 6.19 -8.11 -16.16
CA VAL A 150 4.94 -8.08 -16.92
C VAL A 150 4.83 -9.31 -17.83
N ASP A 151 5.90 -9.65 -18.56
CA ASP A 151 5.94 -10.84 -19.41
C ASP A 151 5.76 -12.13 -18.58
N SER A 152 6.39 -12.20 -17.40
CA SER A 152 6.23 -13.31 -16.47
C SER A 152 4.79 -13.44 -15.96
N ALA A 153 4.14 -12.30 -15.63
CA ALA A 153 2.76 -12.28 -15.18
C ALA A 153 1.80 -12.78 -16.27
N TYR A 154 1.95 -12.32 -17.51
CA TYR A 154 1.10 -12.80 -18.62
C TYR A 154 1.36 -14.26 -19.00
N LYS A 155 2.60 -14.74 -18.93
CA LYS A 155 2.90 -16.17 -19.09
C LYS A 155 2.20 -17.01 -18.03
N ALA A 156 2.11 -16.52 -16.79
CA ALA A 156 1.35 -17.20 -15.74
C ALA A 156 -0.16 -17.23 -16.04
N VAL A 157 -0.72 -16.14 -16.61
CA VAL A 157 -2.12 -16.13 -17.08
C VAL A 157 -2.35 -17.16 -18.18
N ASP A 158 -1.45 -17.24 -19.16
CA ASP A 158 -1.55 -18.21 -20.25
C ASP A 158 -1.52 -19.65 -19.72
N THR A 159 -0.61 -19.93 -18.79
CA THR A 159 -0.53 -21.23 -18.12
C THR A 159 -1.79 -21.53 -17.29
N LEU A 160 -2.30 -20.55 -16.55
CA LEU A 160 -3.54 -20.68 -15.79
C LEU A 160 -4.73 -20.99 -16.68
N CYS A 161 -4.88 -20.28 -17.80
CA CYS A 161 -5.95 -20.53 -18.77
C CYS A 161 -5.86 -21.91 -19.40
N LEU A 162 -4.65 -22.40 -19.69
CA LEU A 162 -4.44 -23.74 -20.26
C LEU A 162 -4.90 -24.86 -19.32
N PHE A 163 -4.73 -24.69 -18.01
CA PHE A 163 -5.04 -25.68 -16.99
C PHE A 163 -6.26 -25.30 -16.13
N TRP A 164 -7.10 -24.37 -16.60
CA TRP A 164 -8.21 -23.85 -15.81
C TRP A 164 -9.19 -24.90 -15.33
N ASP A 165 -9.60 -25.80 -16.22
CA ASP A 165 -10.55 -26.86 -15.88
C ASP A 165 -10.02 -27.81 -14.80
N GLU A 166 -8.72 -28.08 -14.82
CA GLU A 166 -8.04 -28.88 -13.78
C GLU A 166 -8.07 -28.18 -12.43
N GLU A 167 -7.77 -26.86 -12.42
CA GLU A 167 -7.79 -26.06 -11.20
C GLU A 167 -9.20 -25.96 -10.60
N VAL A 168 -10.22 -25.71 -11.45
CA VAL A 168 -11.62 -25.66 -11.03
C VAL A 168 -12.07 -27.01 -10.48
N LYS A 169 -11.82 -28.11 -11.17
CA LYS A 169 -12.17 -29.44 -10.71
C LYS A 169 -11.55 -29.77 -9.35
N ALA A 170 -10.28 -29.49 -9.19
CA ALA A 170 -9.58 -29.75 -7.95
C ALA A 170 -10.09 -28.88 -6.78
N ASP A 171 -10.55 -27.65 -7.05
CA ASP A 171 -11.12 -26.79 -6.02
C ASP A 171 -12.56 -27.21 -5.67
N LEU A 172 -13.37 -27.65 -6.64
CA LEU A 172 -14.70 -28.23 -6.41
C LEU A 172 -14.62 -29.48 -5.54
N ASP A 173 -13.66 -30.39 -5.82
CA ASP A 173 -13.40 -31.56 -5.00
C ASP A 173 -13.00 -31.17 -3.56
N ARG A 174 -12.13 -30.19 -3.39
CA ARG A 174 -11.73 -29.64 -2.08
C ARG A 174 -12.94 -29.08 -1.31
N LEU A 175 -13.77 -28.23 -1.94
CA LEU A 175 -14.93 -27.64 -1.31
C LEU A 175 -15.96 -28.71 -0.91
N THR A 176 -16.15 -29.73 -1.74
CA THR A 176 -17.00 -30.88 -1.44
C THR A 176 -16.50 -31.62 -0.20
N GLN A 177 -15.21 -31.93 -0.11
CA GLN A 177 -14.61 -32.57 1.06
C GLN A 177 -14.75 -31.75 2.34
N ILE A 178 -14.55 -30.41 2.25
CA ILE A 178 -14.76 -29.52 3.39
C ILE A 178 -16.20 -29.53 3.84
N SER A 179 -17.16 -29.54 2.91
CA SER A 179 -18.59 -29.60 3.22
C SER A 179 -18.96 -30.87 3.95
N ILE A 180 -18.48 -32.02 3.48
CA ILE A 180 -18.67 -33.32 4.13
C ILE A 180 -18.06 -33.32 5.53
N ALA A 181 -16.81 -32.90 5.67
CA ALA A 181 -16.10 -32.90 6.95
C ALA A 181 -16.75 -31.99 8.00
N LYS A 182 -17.38 -30.90 7.57
CA LYS A 182 -18.07 -29.96 8.45
C LYS A 182 -19.57 -30.25 8.64
N GLY A 183 -20.11 -31.27 7.97
CA GLY A 183 -21.54 -31.56 7.99
C GLY A 183 -22.42 -30.40 7.49
N LYS A 184 -21.88 -29.62 6.55
CA LYS A 184 -22.55 -28.44 5.97
C LYS A 184 -23.09 -28.72 4.56
N PRO A 185 -24.03 -27.90 4.04
CA PRO A 185 -24.41 -27.94 2.63
C PRO A 185 -23.22 -27.85 1.72
N ASN A 186 -23.30 -28.46 0.53
CA ASN A 186 -22.20 -28.45 -0.42
C ASN A 186 -21.83 -27.03 -0.86
N LEU A 187 -20.62 -26.62 -0.53
CA LEU A 187 -20.06 -25.31 -0.90
C LEU A 187 -19.57 -25.27 -2.35
N ALA A 188 -19.41 -26.43 -2.99
CA ALA A 188 -18.93 -26.53 -4.36
C ALA A 188 -20.05 -26.14 -5.34
N ASN A 189 -19.80 -25.09 -6.13
CA ASN A 189 -20.71 -24.62 -7.17
C ASN A 189 -19.90 -24.23 -8.41
N ALA A 190 -20.08 -24.93 -9.52
CA ALA A 190 -19.38 -24.66 -10.76
C ALA A 190 -19.63 -23.24 -11.32
N ASN A 191 -20.81 -22.67 -11.04
CA ASN A 191 -21.16 -21.31 -11.49
C ASN A 191 -20.34 -20.19 -10.78
N ASP A 192 -19.57 -20.52 -9.75
CA ASP A 192 -18.70 -19.53 -9.11
C ASP A 192 -17.42 -19.22 -9.89
N TYR A 193 -17.11 -20.07 -10.86
CA TYR A 193 -15.90 -19.97 -11.66
C TYR A 193 -16.25 -19.38 -13.03
N PRO A 194 -15.47 -18.39 -13.50
CA PRO A 194 -15.66 -17.84 -14.83
C PRO A 194 -15.23 -18.81 -15.91
N GLU A 195 -15.75 -18.65 -17.10
CA GLU A 195 -15.22 -19.27 -18.29
C GLU A 195 -13.81 -18.77 -18.60
N VAL A 196 -12.99 -19.53 -19.35
CA VAL A 196 -11.57 -19.23 -19.63
C VAL A 196 -11.38 -17.84 -20.23
N ASP A 197 -12.23 -17.45 -21.20
CA ASP A 197 -12.13 -16.14 -21.85
C ASP A 197 -12.47 -14.99 -20.89
N GLU A 198 -13.47 -15.19 -20.03
CA GLU A 198 -13.80 -14.24 -18.98
C GLU A 198 -12.67 -14.15 -17.94
N LEU A 199 -12.08 -15.29 -17.54
CA LEU A 199 -10.96 -15.34 -16.62
C LEU A 199 -9.79 -14.51 -17.15
N ARG A 200 -9.41 -14.72 -18.41
CA ARG A 200 -8.33 -14.00 -19.08
C ARG A 200 -8.55 -12.48 -19.04
N SER A 201 -9.78 -12.04 -19.27
CA SER A 201 -10.15 -10.62 -19.26
C SER A 201 -10.04 -9.95 -17.90
N LYS A 202 -10.06 -10.74 -16.81
CA LYS A 202 -9.92 -10.22 -15.43
C LYS A 202 -8.48 -9.84 -15.06
N PHE A 203 -7.50 -10.25 -15.86
CA PHE A 203 -6.10 -9.91 -15.65
C PHE A 203 -5.67 -8.81 -16.61
N GLY A 204 -5.09 -7.76 -16.08
CA GLY A 204 -4.60 -6.64 -16.88
C GLY A 204 -3.59 -5.78 -16.14
N ILE A 205 -2.60 -5.28 -16.85
CA ILE A 205 -1.62 -4.32 -16.37
C ILE A 205 -1.62 -3.14 -17.34
N ASN A 206 -1.88 -1.95 -16.82
CA ASN A 206 -1.83 -0.70 -17.60
C ASN A 206 -0.74 0.19 -17.01
N ILE A 207 0.25 0.51 -17.82
CA ILE A 207 1.40 1.34 -17.45
C ILE A 207 1.33 2.62 -18.28
N ARG A 208 1.45 3.77 -17.60
CA ARG A 208 1.50 5.10 -18.23
C ARG A 208 2.68 5.86 -17.68
N TYR A 209 3.45 6.44 -18.60
CA TYR A 209 4.51 7.39 -18.29
C TYR A 209 4.03 8.80 -18.61
N MET A 210 4.36 9.75 -17.75
CA MET A 210 3.97 11.15 -17.88
C MET A 210 5.16 12.03 -17.49
N PRO A 211 5.36 13.19 -18.13
CA PRO A 211 6.33 14.16 -17.67
C PRO A 211 5.93 14.68 -16.29
N VAL A 212 6.92 15.14 -15.52
CA VAL A 212 6.64 15.93 -14.31
C VAL A 212 6.06 17.28 -14.77
N PRO A 213 4.90 17.72 -14.25
CA PRO A 213 4.32 19.01 -14.64
C PRO A 213 5.21 20.16 -14.23
N THR A 214 5.33 21.15 -15.12
CA THR A 214 6.03 22.40 -14.83
C THR A 214 5.03 23.55 -14.73
N THR A 215 5.43 24.62 -14.07
CA THR A 215 4.59 25.83 -13.97
C THR A 215 4.25 26.46 -15.32
N GLY A 216 5.09 26.22 -16.34
CA GLY A 216 4.86 26.69 -17.71
C GLY A 216 3.80 25.90 -18.48
N ASP A 217 3.38 24.73 -17.98
CA ASP A 217 2.41 23.87 -18.68
C ASP A 217 0.97 24.36 -18.53
N PHE A 218 0.69 25.23 -17.56
CA PHE A 218 -0.63 25.83 -17.34
C PHE A 218 -0.85 27.06 -18.26
N ARG A 219 -0.79 26.85 -19.56
CA ARG A 219 -0.83 27.96 -20.56
C ARG A 219 -2.23 28.43 -20.93
N VAL A 220 -3.29 27.80 -20.43
CA VAL A 220 -4.66 28.12 -20.84
C VAL A 220 -5.27 29.07 -19.82
N GLY A 221 -5.98 30.11 -20.27
CA GLY A 221 -6.69 31.18 -19.59
C GLY A 221 -7.37 30.91 -18.26
N ILE A 222 -6.62 30.33 -17.32
CA ILE A 222 -6.99 30.15 -15.93
C ILE A 222 -6.67 31.44 -15.16
N SER A 223 -7.44 31.71 -14.11
CA SER A 223 -7.21 32.85 -13.25
C SER A 223 -5.85 32.79 -12.53
N ASP A 224 -5.32 33.91 -12.11
CA ASP A 224 -4.06 33.93 -11.37
C ASP A 224 -4.19 33.18 -10.02
N GLU A 225 -5.36 33.22 -9.37
CA GLU A 225 -5.66 32.43 -8.18
C GLU A 225 -5.60 30.92 -8.42
N ASP A 226 -6.09 30.45 -9.59
CA ASP A 226 -6.02 29.04 -9.95
C ASP A 226 -4.57 28.61 -10.26
N LYS A 227 -3.77 29.50 -10.87
CA LYS A 227 -2.33 29.24 -11.11
C LYS A 227 -1.57 29.12 -9.80
N ASP A 228 -1.83 30.01 -8.84
CA ASP A 228 -1.20 29.96 -7.51
C ASP A 228 -1.59 28.67 -6.78
N SER A 229 -2.86 28.27 -6.85
CA SER A 229 -3.34 27.01 -6.27
C SER A 229 -2.66 25.78 -6.88
N LEU A 230 -2.51 25.75 -8.21
CA LEU A 230 -1.81 24.66 -8.90
C LEU A 230 -0.33 24.63 -8.57
N GLN A 231 0.32 25.80 -8.50
CA GLN A 231 1.72 25.91 -8.05
C GLN A 231 1.90 25.37 -6.63
N GLN A 232 0.99 25.70 -5.73
CA GLN A 232 1.04 25.17 -4.37
C GLN A 232 0.88 23.65 -4.34
N GLN A 233 -0.05 23.08 -5.13
CA GLN A 233 -0.22 21.63 -5.23
C GLN A 233 1.04 20.92 -5.74
N LEU A 234 1.76 21.52 -6.71
CA LEU A 234 3.03 20.98 -7.18
C LEU A 234 4.10 21.02 -6.09
N ASN A 235 4.24 22.16 -5.42
CA ASN A 235 5.20 22.28 -4.32
C ASN A 235 4.88 21.30 -3.18
N ASP A 236 3.61 21.12 -2.84
CA ASP A 236 3.18 20.16 -1.83
C ASP A 236 3.49 18.71 -2.27
N ALA A 237 3.33 18.39 -3.54
CA ALA A 237 3.68 17.08 -4.09
C ALA A 237 5.19 16.82 -4.05
N GLU A 238 6.02 17.82 -4.37
CA GLU A 238 7.49 17.75 -4.23
C GLU A 238 7.92 17.53 -2.78
N VAL A 239 7.35 18.32 -1.86
CA VAL A 239 7.64 18.18 -0.41
C VAL A 239 7.24 16.80 0.09
N ASN A 240 6.06 16.30 -0.29
CA ASN A 240 5.60 14.98 0.09
C ASN A 240 6.49 13.87 -0.48
N ALA A 241 6.92 13.98 -1.74
CA ALA A 241 7.82 13.01 -2.36
C ALA A 241 9.16 12.96 -1.60
N ASN A 242 9.75 14.11 -1.27
CA ASN A 242 10.98 14.20 -0.48
C ASN A 242 10.83 13.60 0.91
N GLN A 243 9.70 13.86 1.59
CA GLN A 243 9.40 13.25 2.89
C GLN A 243 9.30 11.73 2.79
N HIS A 244 8.67 11.20 1.75
CA HIS A 244 8.59 9.76 1.51
C HIS A 244 9.96 9.12 1.25
N VAL A 245 10.83 9.78 0.50
CA VAL A 245 12.22 9.32 0.30
C VAL A 245 12.90 9.19 1.65
N LEU A 246 12.96 10.27 2.44
CA LEU A 246 13.59 10.27 3.76
C LEU A 246 12.99 9.22 4.70
N GLN A 247 11.67 9.12 4.75
CA GLN A 247 10.99 8.18 5.62
C GLN A 247 11.28 6.73 5.23
N SER A 248 11.34 6.43 3.93
CA SER A 248 11.69 5.10 3.43
C SER A 248 13.13 4.68 3.76
N MET A 249 14.02 5.64 3.98
CA MET A 249 15.39 5.42 4.43
C MET A 249 15.48 5.23 5.95
N ILE A 250 14.83 6.10 6.70
CA ILE A 250 14.95 6.18 8.17
C ILE A 250 14.27 4.99 8.85
N GLU A 251 13.08 4.60 8.43
CA GLU A 251 12.32 3.52 9.08
C GLU A 251 13.05 2.17 9.17
N PRO A 252 13.69 1.66 8.09
CA PRO A 252 14.47 0.43 8.18
C PRO A 252 15.68 0.54 9.10
N MET A 253 16.35 1.71 9.10
CA MET A 253 17.49 1.98 9.98
C MET A 253 17.06 2.01 11.45
N GLN A 254 15.95 2.66 11.79
CA GLN A 254 15.38 2.66 13.15
C GLN A 254 14.96 1.26 13.59
N ARG A 255 14.39 0.45 12.69
CA ARG A 255 14.09 -0.96 12.98
C ARG A 255 15.36 -1.77 13.26
N ALA A 256 16.44 -1.50 12.54
CA ALA A 256 17.72 -2.15 12.78
C ALA A 256 18.31 -1.74 14.13
N ILE A 257 18.29 -0.45 14.47
CA ILE A 257 18.70 0.07 15.79
C ILE A 257 17.91 -0.66 16.89
N ALA A 258 16.58 -0.70 16.80
CA ALA A 258 15.71 -1.33 17.79
C ALA A 258 16.05 -2.82 18.00
N LYS A 259 16.39 -3.55 16.93
CA LYS A 259 16.75 -4.98 17.01
C LYS A 259 18.16 -5.21 17.52
N LEU A 260 19.14 -4.40 17.11
CA LEU A 260 20.53 -4.54 17.53
C LEU A 260 20.76 -4.05 18.97
N SER A 261 19.94 -3.12 19.45
CA SER A 261 20.03 -2.60 20.83
C SER A 261 19.57 -3.62 21.90
N VAL A 262 18.90 -4.70 21.52
CA VAL A 262 18.51 -5.75 22.47
C VAL A 262 19.74 -6.54 22.87
N PRO A 263 20.08 -6.63 24.20
CA PRO A 263 21.28 -7.33 24.66
C PRO A 263 21.25 -8.82 24.31
N ILE A 264 22.41 -9.36 23.96
CA ILE A 264 22.55 -10.79 23.62
C ILE A 264 22.18 -11.64 24.86
N GLY A 265 21.35 -12.68 24.63
CA GLY A 265 20.92 -13.60 25.67
C GLY A 265 19.64 -13.21 26.41
N THR A 266 19.01 -12.09 26.06
CA THR A 266 17.67 -11.72 26.58
C THR A 266 16.56 -12.22 25.67
N ASP A 267 15.34 -12.39 26.24
CA ASP A 267 14.16 -12.73 25.44
C ASP A 267 13.93 -11.69 24.32
N GLY A 268 13.80 -12.17 23.09
CA GLY A 268 13.66 -11.33 21.91
C GLY A 268 14.97 -10.90 21.25
N SER A 269 16.14 -11.31 21.77
CA SER A 269 17.46 -10.99 21.21
C SER A 269 17.86 -11.79 19.97
N VAL A 270 16.95 -12.56 19.38
CA VAL A 270 17.25 -13.39 18.21
C VAL A 270 17.65 -12.49 17.04
N PHE A 271 18.96 -12.48 16.77
CA PHE A 271 19.48 -11.86 15.57
C PHE A 271 19.13 -12.73 14.36
N ARG A 272 18.54 -12.12 13.34
CA ARG A 272 18.25 -12.77 12.06
C ARG A 272 19.10 -12.12 10.98
N ASP A 273 19.72 -12.92 10.14
CA ASP A 273 20.54 -12.46 9.01
C ASP A 273 19.78 -11.54 8.08
N THR A 274 18.48 -11.78 7.94
CA THR A 274 17.57 -10.93 7.18
C THR A 274 17.59 -9.46 7.64
N LEU A 275 18.08 -9.15 8.83
CA LEU A 275 18.23 -7.76 9.27
C LEU A 275 19.31 -7.04 8.45
N VAL A 276 20.46 -7.68 8.25
CA VAL A 276 21.55 -7.14 7.43
C VAL A 276 21.16 -7.11 5.96
N ASP A 277 20.53 -8.21 5.49
CA ASP A 277 20.08 -8.31 4.10
C ASP A 277 19.06 -7.21 3.77
N ASN A 278 18.13 -6.92 4.68
CA ASN A 278 17.17 -5.81 4.53
C ASN A 278 17.86 -4.44 4.49
N LEU A 279 18.94 -4.22 5.24
CA LEU A 279 19.70 -2.98 5.18
C LEU A 279 20.47 -2.84 3.86
N VAL A 280 21.01 -3.95 3.33
CA VAL A 280 21.62 -3.98 1.98
C VAL A 280 20.60 -3.55 0.94
N GLU A 281 19.43 -4.19 0.93
CA GLU A 281 18.33 -3.87 0.01
C GLU A 281 17.90 -2.40 0.13
N VAL A 282 17.81 -1.88 1.35
CA VAL A 282 17.50 -0.46 1.60
C VAL A 282 18.57 0.45 1.01
N SER A 283 19.86 0.17 1.18
CA SER A 283 20.92 1.01 0.64
C SER A 283 20.95 1.03 -0.89
N GLU A 284 20.67 -0.10 -1.52
CA GLU A 284 20.53 -0.20 -2.98
C GLU A 284 19.31 0.58 -3.48
N ARG A 285 18.19 0.44 -2.78
CA ARG A 285 16.97 1.18 -3.07
C ARG A 285 17.15 2.68 -2.94
N MET A 286 17.85 3.13 -1.90
CA MET A 286 18.15 4.55 -1.67
C MET A 286 18.82 5.22 -2.88
N ASN A 287 19.79 4.55 -3.50
CA ASN A 287 20.39 5.07 -4.71
C ASN A 287 19.41 5.24 -5.86
N LYS A 288 18.52 4.27 -6.02
CA LYS A 288 17.54 4.29 -7.13
C LYS A 288 16.49 5.38 -6.97
N ILE A 289 16.09 5.66 -5.73
CA ILE A 289 15.06 6.66 -5.42
C ILE A 289 15.65 8.06 -5.13
N ASN A 290 16.97 8.19 -4.97
CA ASN A 290 17.60 9.49 -4.80
C ASN A 290 17.56 10.27 -6.12
N ILE A 291 16.63 11.21 -6.21
CA ILE A 291 16.46 12.11 -7.36
C ILE A 291 17.18 13.41 -7.12
N SER A 292 17.63 13.67 -5.88
CA SER A 292 18.39 14.85 -5.54
C SER A 292 19.86 14.66 -5.91
N ASP A 293 20.49 15.64 -6.57
CA ASP A 293 21.94 15.68 -6.70
C ASP A 293 22.57 16.26 -5.42
N ASP A 294 21.95 16.05 -4.27
CA ASP A 294 22.47 16.53 -3.00
C ASP A 294 23.67 15.67 -2.57
N ALA A 295 24.84 16.25 -2.62
CA ALA A 295 26.10 15.57 -2.24
C ALA A 295 26.07 15.10 -0.77
N MET A 296 25.34 15.79 0.12
CA MET A 296 25.22 15.38 1.51
C MET A 296 24.37 14.12 1.62
N MET A 297 23.22 14.07 0.92
CA MET A 297 22.39 12.88 0.87
C MET A 297 23.12 11.69 0.27
N GLN A 298 23.86 11.91 -0.83
CA GLN A 298 24.66 10.85 -1.45
C GLN A 298 25.74 10.35 -0.49
N GLY A 299 26.43 11.25 0.23
CA GLY A 299 27.41 10.87 1.25
C GLY A 299 26.81 9.99 2.35
N GLN A 300 25.59 10.28 2.82
CA GLN A 300 24.92 9.44 3.83
C GLN A 300 24.54 8.05 3.29
N ILE A 301 24.17 7.97 2.01
CA ILE A 301 23.88 6.68 1.34
C ILE A 301 25.17 5.85 1.22
N ASP A 302 26.26 6.47 0.85
CA ASP A 302 27.56 5.82 0.71
C ASP A 302 28.11 5.37 2.09
N ASP A 303 28.00 6.19 3.12
CA ASP A 303 28.36 5.84 4.50
C ASP A 303 27.52 4.64 5.02
N LEU A 304 26.22 4.60 4.72
CA LEU A 304 25.36 3.46 5.05
C LEU A 304 25.81 2.19 4.32
N ARG A 305 26.13 2.30 3.03
CA ARG A 305 26.62 1.17 2.23
C ARG A 305 27.93 0.62 2.78
N ASP A 306 28.87 1.46 3.14
CA ASP A 306 30.15 1.07 3.72
C ASP A 306 29.97 0.39 5.06
N LEU A 307 29.08 0.92 5.90
CA LEU A 307 28.73 0.30 7.17
C LEU A 307 28.15 -1.10 6.97
N ILE A 308 27.18 -1.25 6.05
CA ILE A 308 26.52 -2.52 5.76
C ILE A 308 27.51 -3.52 5.17
N SER A 309 28.39 -3.09 4.26
CA SER A 309 29.39 -3.96 3.63
C SER A 309 30.29 -4.63 4.66
N SER A 310 30.60 -3.94 5.75
CA SER A 310 31.41 -4.49 6.85
C SER A 310 30.72 -5.62 7.62
N TYR A 311 29.39 -5.72 7.55
CA TYR A 311 28.59 -6.74 8.26
C TYR A 311 27.86 -7.71 7.31
N SER A 312 27.94 -7.55 6.00
CA SER A 312 27.23 -8.40 5.03
C SER A 312 27.86 -9.79 4.85
N SER A 313 29.15 -9.94 5.19
CA SER A 313 29.83 -11.24 5.19
C SER A 313 29.34 -12.15 6.32
N GLU A 314 29.46 -13.47 6.17
CA GLU A 314 29.16 -14.42 7.23
C GLU A 314 29.87 -14.10 8.55
N MET A 315 31.16 -13.73 8.47
CA MET A 315 31.94 -13.31 9.64
C MET A 315 31.34 -12.03 10.27
N GLY A 316 30.90 -11.06 9.47
CA GLY A 316 30.25 -9.85 9.97
C GLY A 316 28.91 -10.14 10.63
N LYS A 317 28.10 -11.01 10.04
CA LYS A 317 26.83 -11.47 10.64
C LYS A 317 27.07 -12.21 11.96
N ASP A 318 28.08 -13.07 12.02
CA ASP A 318 28.48 -13.77 13.25
C ASP A 318 28.97 -12.82 14.34
N LEU A 319 29.69 -11.76 14.00
CA LEU A 319 30.05 -10.71 14.94
C LEU A 319 28.81 -10.04 15.56
N LEU A 320 27.79 -9.75 14.77
CA LEU A 320 26.54 -9.17 15.27
C LEU A 320 25.72 -10.18 16.10
N ARG A 321 25.85 -11.49 15.84
CA ARG A 321 25.18 -12.53 16.64
C ARG A 321 25.80 -12.70 18.02
N SER A 322 27.15 -12.67 18.11
CA SER A 322 27.88 -13.14 19.29
C SER A 322 28.59 -12.05 20.10
N HIS A 323 28.76 -10.85 19.54
CA HIS A 323 29.54 -9.79 20.19
C HIS A 323 28.73 -8.53 20.46
N GLN A 324 28.41 -8.29 21.72
CA GLN A 324 27.65 -7.12 22.16
C GLN A 324 28.28 -5.79 21.72
N GLY A 325 29.61 -5.65 21.85
CA GLY A 325 30.32 -4.44 21.42
C GLY A 325 30.28 -4.18 19.91
N ALA A 326 30.10 -5.22 19.07
CA ALA A 326 29.90 -5.04 17.65
C ALA A 326 28.49 -4.48 17.35
N ARG A 327 27.46 -4.96 18.08
CA ARG A 327 26.10 -4.41 17.99
C ARG A 327 26.05 -2.95 18.41
N GLU A 328 26.67 -2.59 19.52
CA GLU A 328 26.71 -1.20 20.01
C GLU A 328 27.38 -0.26 19.01
N LYS A 329 28.50 -0.68 18.41
CA LYS A 329 29.16 0.10 17.35
C LYS A 329 28.27 0.27 16.12
N ALA A 330 27.58 -0.79 15.68
CA ALA A 330 26.66 -0.72 14.55
C ALA A 330 25.49 0.23 14.87
N VAL A 331 24.89 0.10 16.05
CA VAL A 331 23.79 0.98 16.51
C VAL A 331 24.23 2.43 16.53
N THR A 332 25.39 2.73 17.11
CA THR A 332 25.91 4.12 17.19
C THR A 332 26.07 4.72 15.81
N LYS A 333 26.65 3.98 14.86
CA LYS A 333 26.84 4.47 13.50
C LYS A 333 25.53 4.66 12.75
N ILE A 334 24.59 3.72 12.86
CA ILE A 334 23.26 3.84 12.21
C ILE A 334 22.50 5.02 12.82
N ASP A 335 22.55 5.21 14.14
CA ASP A 335 21.88 6.31 14.82
C ASP A 335 22.47 7.68 14.41
N GLU A 336 23.80 7.74 14.24
CA GLU A 336 24.48 8.93 13.70
C GLU A 336 24.01 9.26 12.27
N LEU A 337 23.91 8.26 11.39
CA LEU A 337 23.38 8.45 10.04
C LEU A 337 21.93 8.94 10.07
N VAL A 338 21.08 8.34 10.91
CA VAL A 338 19.68 8.77 11.07
C VAL A 338 19.61 10.23 11.55
N ARG A 339 20.43 10.61 12.51
CA ARG A 339 20.48 12.01 13.01
C ARG A 339 20.92 12.98 11.93
N ASN A 340 21.95 12.64 11.17
CA ASN A 340 22.42 13.46 10.07
C ASN A 340 21.35 13.65 9.00
N MET A 341 20.63 12.57 8.64
CA MET A 341 19.51 12.64 7.69
C MET A 341 18.31 13.43 8.23
N THR A 342 18.08 13.44 9.52
CA THR A 342 16.97 14.20 10.14
C THR A 342 17.33 15.63 10.52
N GLY A 343 18.60 16.03 10.42
CA GLY A 343 19.07 17.36 10.82
C GLY A 343 19.03 17.58 12.33
N LEU A 344 19.13 16.52 13.13
CA LEU A 344 19.15 16.51 14.59
C LEU A 344 20.58 16.55 15.16
N VAL A 345 21.54 17.08 14.43
CA VAL A 345 22.91 17.35 14.90
C VAL A 345 23.04 18.75 15.41
#